data_ff20fc5d417698b0092a167c90bb3cb8
#
_entry.id   ff20fc5d417698b0092a167c90bb3cb8
#
_cell.length_a   1.000
_cell.length_b   1.000
_cell.length_c   1.000
_cell.angle_alpha   90.00
_cell.angle_beta   90.00
_cell.angle_gamma   90.00
#
_symmetry.space_group_name_H-M   'P 1'
#
loop_
_entity.id
_entity.type
_entity.pdbx_description
1 polymer ?
#
loop_
_entity_poly.entity_id
_entity_poly.type
_entity_poly.pdbx_seq_one_letter_code
_entity_poly.pdbx_strand_id
1 'polypeptide(L)'
;MKKFNEKVSGMSASPIDVQESELRLFPGLDDEVAATLRALKASAAGERPRLVDTTMLFAPRSGGVKRYLLSKKAWLADHRPDVAHSLVVPGAGYKASLDGIVRLQAAKLPFGDGYRWPSSVRRWGAWVSSLNPTLIEAGDPYTPGQGALEAGQRVGCPVVGFCHSDPAALAALHFGEWAKKPVEKRWAKLFSQFDRVVSPSRFIAQRLEEAGVGGILIRPLGVEVDTFHPDRRDRDWLLKKLGLGADARLLCFAGRPAKEKNVGVLIDAVQRLGAPYHLVLVGAGAGMPPEDRVISLPYEKDPRAVARIIASCDAFVHANDKEPFGLIVLEAMACGRAVVGVNAGGVAETVDESVGQLAASADPIDYAEAIEALFARDVEALGQAARVKAVEQFAWSRVFEDLTMLYGELTGKAEFVTPQEVLPIN
;
A
#
# COMPACT_ATOMS: atom_id res chain seq x y z
N MET A 1 -4.10 5.53 -32.01
CA MET A 1 -3.70 4.19 -32.51
C MET A 1 -2.81 4.18 -33.76
N LYS A 2 -2.87 5.12 -34.70
CA LYS A 2 -2.01 5.10 -35.95
C LYS A 2 -0.57 5.61 -35.77
N LYS A 3 -0.20 6.29 -34.71
CA LYS A 3 1.18 6.79 -34.48
C LYS A 3 2.08 5.83 -33.67
N PHE A 4 1.56 4.74 -33.15
CA PHE A 4 2.32 3.77 -32.35
C PHE A 4 2.95 2.65 -33.22
N ASN A 5 2.35 2.33 -34.36
CA ASN A 5 2.82 1.23 -35.22
C ASN A 5 3.99 1.59 -36.17
N GLU A 6 4.34 2.85 -36.32
CA GLU A 6 5.45 3.22 -37.25
C GLU A 6 6.83 3.29 -36.59
N LYS A 7 6.92 3.17 -35.24
CA LYS A 7 8.20 3.22 -34.51
C LYS A 7 8.81 1.86 -34.15
N VAL A 8 8.11 0.77 -34.43
CA VAL A 8 8.54 -0.58 -33.98
C VAL A 8 9.18 -1.42 -35.11
N SER A 9 9.18 -0.95 -36.35
CA SER A 9 9.70 -1.74 -37.48
C SER A 9 11.13 -1.37 -37.91
N GLY A 10 12.07 -1.23 -37.00
CA GLY A 10 13.41 -0.85 -37.47
C GLY A 10 14.58 -0.94 -36.51
N MET A 11 14.45 -1.58 -35.35
CA MET A 11 15.61 -1.82 -34.46
C MET A 11 15.56 -3.23 -33.90
N SER A 12 16.25 -4.17 -34.52
CA SER A 12 16.70 -5.38 -33.85
C SER A 12 17.80 -4.98 -32.86
N ALA A 13 17.39 -4.58 -31.63
CA ALA A 13 18.34 -4.40 -30.55
C ALA A 13 18.78 -5.78 -30.10
N SER A 14 20.04 -6.13 -30.37
CA SER A 14 20.73 -7.23 -29.70
C SER A 14 20.54 -7.09 -28.18
N PRO A 15 20.41 -8.20 -27.40
CA PRO A 15 20.37 -8.13 -25.96
C PRO A 15 21.58 -7.32 -25.47
N ILE A 16 21.34 -6.18 -24.82
CA ILE A 16 22.41 -5.37 -24.25
C ILE A 16 23.00 -6.20 -23.12
N ASP A 17 24.11 -6.83 -23.41
CA ASP A 17 24.98 -7.45 -22.42
C ASP A 17 25.43 -6.29 -21.51
N VAL A 18 24.91 -6.27 -20.26
CA VAL A 18 25.32 -5.29 -19.26
C VAL A 18 26.79 -5.57 -18.99
N GLN A 19 27.65 -4.84 -19.66
CA GLN A 19 29.11 -5.02 -19.58
C GLN A 19 29.55 -4.80 -18.14
N GLU A 20 30.61 -5.47 -17.71
CA GLU A 20 31.32 -5.25 -16.43
C GLU A 20 31.58 -3.76 -16.15
N SER A 21 31.61 -2.93 -17.18
CA SER A 21 31.73 -1.46 -17.09
C SER A 21 30.57 -0.79 -16.33
N GLU A 22 29.36 -1.35 -16.33
CA GLU A 22 28.22 -0.79 -15.60
C GLU A 22 28.25 -1.15 -14.10
N LEU A 23 28.83 -2.29 -13.72
CA LEU A 23 29.07 -2.65 -12.33
C LEU A 23 30.07 -1.68 -11.67
N ARG A 24 30.98 -1.07 -12.45
CA ARG A 24 31.90 -0.02 -11.98
C ARG A 24 31.23 1.29 -11.57
N LEU A 25 29.94 1.49 -11.92
CA LEU A 25 29.15 2.64 -11.44
C LEU A 25 28.76 2.51 -9.96
N PHE A 26 29.03 1.39 -9.32
CA PHE A 26 28.59 1.06 -7.96
C PHE A 26 29.77 0.75 -7.04
N PRO A 27 30.52 1.75 -6.57
CA PRO A 27 31.60 1.53 -5.62
C PRO A 27 31.03 0.95 -4.32
N GLY A 28 31.60 -0.16 -3.86
CA GLY A 28 31.15 -0.88 -2.66
C GLY A 28 30.16 -2.02 -2.91
N LEU A 29 30.00 -2.43 -4.16
CA LEU A 29 29.33 -3.68 -4.49
C LEU A 29 30.29 -4.84 -4.15
N ASP A 30 29.88 -5.73 -3.25
CA ASP A 30 30.64 -6.94 -2.96
C ASP A 30 30.35 -8.05 -4.00
N ASP A 31 31.26 -9.05 -4.04
CA ASP A 31 31.17 -10.16 -5.00
C ASP A 31 29.92 -11.01 -4.79
N GLU A 32 29.40 -11.13 -3.57
CA GLU A 32 28.21 -11.89 -3.23
C GLU A 32 26.96 -11.24 -3.85
N VAL A 33 26.82 -9.91 -3.71
CA VAL A 33 25.73 -9.16 -4.34
C VAL A 33 25.80 -9.24 -5.86
N ALA A 34 27.02 -9.11 -6.43
CA ALA A 34 27.23 -9.26 -7.86
C ALA A 34 26.87 -10.66 -8.37
N ALA A 35 27.27 -11.70 -7.62
CA ALA A 35 26.90 -13.08 -7.94
C ALA A 35 25.40 -13.34 -7.87
N THR A 36 24.72 -12.81 -6.84
CA THR A 36 23.26 -12.93 -6.68
C THR A 36 22.52 -12.24 -7.81
N LEU A 37 22.97 -11.07 -8.24
CA LEU A 37 22.38 -10.37 -9.39
C LEU A 37 22.56 -11.15 -10.69
N ARG A 38 23.74 -11.75 -10.92
CA ARG A 38 23.95 -12.66 -12.07
C ARG A 38 23.00 -13.85 -12.01
N ALA A 39 22.78 -14.45 -10.83
CA ALA A 39 21.86 -15.55 -10.65
C ALA A 39 20.40 -15.12 -10.92
N LEU A 40 19.95 -13.94 -10.44
CA LEU A 40 18.62 -13.39 -10.72
C LEU A 40 18.42 -13.14 -12.22
N LYS A 41 19.46 -12.64 -12.93
CA LYS A 41 19.43 -12.49 -14.39
C LYS A 41 19.37 -13.84 -15.11
N ALA A 42 20.17 -14.79 -14.68
CA ALA A 42 20.22 -16.12 -15.30
C ALA A 42 18.92 -16.91 -15.08
N SER A 43 18.30 -16.80 -13.90
CA SER A 43 16.99 -17.43 -13.62
C SER A 43 15.86 -16.82 -14.45
N ALA A 44 16.06 -15.62 -15.00
CA ALA A 44 15.17 -14.94 -15.90
C ALA A 44 15.58 -15.09 -17.38
N ALA A 45 16.51 -16.00 -17.70
CA ALA A 45 16.88 -16.29 -19.08
C ALA A 45 15.70 -16.92 -19.84
N GLY A 46 15.45 -16.45 -21.07
CA GLY A 46 14.32 -16.86 -21.87
C GLY A 46 13.26 -15.76 -22.04
N GLU A 47 12.11 -16.11 -22.63
CA GLU A 47 10.98 -15.21 -22.88
C GLU A 47 10.10 -14.93 -21.64
N ARG A 48 10.48 -15.46 -20.48
CA ARG A 48 9.75 -15.33 -19.23
C ARG A 48 9.52 -13.87 -18.85
N PRO A 49 8.29 -13.47 -18.49
CA PRO A 49 8.01 -12.11 -18.03
C PRO A 49 8.84 -11.75 -16.77
N ARG A 50 9.35 -10.54 -16.75
CA ARG A 50 10.14 -9.99 -15.63
C ARG A 50 9.51 -8.71 -15.13
N LEU A 51 8.83 -8.81 -13.98
CA LEU A 51 8.26 -7.68 -13.28
C LEU A 51 9.28 -7.12 -12.28
N VAL A 52 9.54 -5.83 -12.36
CA VAL A 52 10.35 -5.13 -11.34
C VAL A 52 9.49 -4.08 -10.66
N ASP A 53 9.24 -4.28 -9.37
CA ASP A 53 8.66 -3.25 -8.51
C ASP A 53 9.76 -2.38 -7.91
N THR A 54 9.52 -1.07 -7.83
CA THR A 54 10.46 -0.15 -7.20
C THR A 54 9.78 0.95 -6.41
N THR A 55 10.31 1.25 -5.22
CA THR A 55 9.81 2.32 -4.36
C THR A 55 10.82 2.72 -3.30
N MET A 56 10.75 3.97 -2.80
CA MET A 56 11.43 4.36 -1.57
C MET A 56 10.57 4.10 -0.31
N LEU A 57 9.29 3.82 -0.46
CA LEU A 57 8.36 3.65 0.67
C LEU A 57 8.45 2.25 1.31
N PHE A 58 9.69 1.81 1.56
CA PHE A 58 10.03 0.50 2.10
C PHE A 58 10.99 0.62 3.30
N ALA A 59 10.44 0.97 4.46
CA ALA A 59 11.20 1.10 5.71
C ALA A 59 10.82 -0.01 6.71
N PRO A 60 11.58 -0.25 7.78
CA PRO A 60 11.27 -1.27 8.79
C PRO A 60 9.86 -1.13 9.38
N ARG A 61 9.43 0.10 9.64
CA ARG A 61 8.11 0.44 10.19
C ARG A 61 7.16 1.05 9.16
N SER A 62 7.44 0.93 7.84
CA SER A 62 6.51 1.41 6.81
C SER A 62 5.26 0.53 6.75
N GLY A 63 4.12 1.17 6.44
CA GLY A 63 2.80 0.53 6.46
C GLY A 63 2.37 -0.07 5.11
N GLY A 64 1.33 0.52 4.50
CA GLY A 64 0.57 -0.04 3.40
C GLY A 64 1.38 -0.44 2.16
N VAL A 65 2.26 0.44 1.66
CA VAL A 65 3.02 0.18 0.43
C VAL A 65 3.94 -1.04 0.57
N LYS A 66 4.66 -1.14 1.70
CA LYS A 66 5.51 -2.31 1.96
C LYS A 66 4.68 -3.59 2.05
N ARG A 67 3.50 -3.53 2.68
CA ARG A 67 2.60 -4.68 2.79
C ARG A 67 2.11 -5.12 1.42
N TYR A 68 1.61 -4.18 0.62
CA TYR A 68 1.22 -4.43 -0.77
C TYR A 68 2.32 -5.16 -1.56
N LEU A 69 3.56 -4.64 -1.54
CA LEU A 69 4.67 -5.21 -2.28
C LEU A 69 5.07 -6.62 -1.81
N LEU A 70 5.08 -6.85 -0.49
CA LEU A 70 5.39 -8.17 0.06
C LEU A 70 4.27 -9.19 -0.20
N SER A 71 3.01 -8.78 -0.12
CA SER A 71 1.86 -9.62 -0.46
C SER A 71 1.85 -9.94 -1.97
N LYS A 72 2.13 -8.96 -2.84
CA LYS A 72 2.25 -9.18 -4.29
C LYS A 72 3.38 -10.18 -4.60
N LYS A 73 4.52 -10.02 -3.92
CA LYS A 73 5.65 -10.91 -4.10
C LYS A 73 5.33 -12.35 -3.70
N ALA A 74 4.69 -12.54 -2.55
CA ALA A 74 4.26 -13.87 -2.08
C ALA A 74 3.23 -14.48 -3.05
N TRP A 75 2.21 -13.72 -3.41
CA TRP A 75 1.18 -14.19 -4.33
C TRP A 75 1.72 -14.59 -5.70
N LEU A 76 2.63 -13.80 -6.29
CA LEU A 76 3.28 -14.13 -7.56
C LEU A 76 4.12 -15.41 -7.45
N ALA A 77 4.83 -15.61 -6.34
CA ALA A 77 5.61 -16.84 -6.13
C ALA A 77 4.73 -18.10 -6.10
N ASP A 78 3.54 -17.98 -5.51
CA ASP A 78 2.62 -19.11 -5.33
C ASP A 78 1.73 -19.36 -6.56
N HIS A 79 1.24 -18.29 -7.21
CA HIS A 79 0.23 -18.39 -8.27
C HIS A 79 0.79 -18.17 -9.67
N ARG A 80 1.92 -17.46 -9.78
CA ARG A 80 2.56 -17.12 -11.05
C ARG A 80 4.07 -17.37 -11.01
N PRO A 81 4.50 -18.60 -10.74
CA PRO A 81 5.91 -18.97 -10.71
C PRO A 81 6.61 -18.80 -12.08
N ASP A 82 5.84 -18.63 -13.15
CA ASP A 82 6.29 -18.32 -14.49
C ASP A 82 6.69 -16.83 -14.65
N VAL A 83 6.33 -15.95 -13.74
CA VAL A 83 6.74 -14.54 -13.72
C VAL A 83 7.94 -14.36 -12.78
N ALA A 84 9.07 -13.89 -13.32
CA ALA A 84 10.20 -13.51 -12.47
C ALA A 84 9.92 -12.14 -11.83
N HIS A 85 9.89 -12.09 -10.50
CA HIS A 85 9.57 -10.85 -9.77
C HIS A 85 10.75 -10.38 -8.94
N SER A 86 11.15 -9.12 -9.13
CA SER A 86 12.17 -8.45 -8.33
C SER A 86 11.64 -7.17 -7.69
N LEU A 87 12.10 -6.89 -6.47
CA LEU A 87 11.72 -5.72 -5.69
C LEU A 87 12.97 -4.88 -5.39
N VAL A 88 13.09 -3.69 -5.99
CA VAL A 88 14.21 -2.77 -5.81
C VAL A 88 13.84 -1.68 -4.81
N VAL A 89 14.52 -1.65 -3.65
CA VAL A 89 14.19 -0.79 -2.52
C VAL A 89 15.44 -0.19 -1.86
N PRO A 90 15.31 0.91 -1.09
CA PRO A 90 16.45 1.48 -0.37
C PRO A 90 16.96 0.57 0.75
N GLY A 91 18.28 0.58 0.97
CA GLY A 91 18.96 -0.15 2.03
C GLY A 91 20.05 0.68 2.72
N ALA A 92 20.64 0.13 3.80
CA ALA A 92 21.80 0.71 4.46
C ALA A 92 23.08 0.53 3.63
N GLY A 93 23.12 -0.52 2.82
CA GLY A 93 24.15 -0.88 1.86
C GLY A 93 23.54 -1.60 0.68
N TYR A 94 24.38 -2.09 -0.22
CA TYR A 94 23.95 -2.97 -1.30
C TYR A 94 23.71 -4.37 -0.74
N LYS A 95 22.59 -4.96 -1.09
CA LYS A 95 22.24 -6.34 -0.74
C LYS A 95 21.25 -6.88 -1.75
N ALA A 96 21.46 -8.10 -2.22
CA ALA A 96 20.50 -8.82 -3.05
C ALA A 96 20.25 -10.20 -2.42
N SER A 97 19.04 -10.70 -2.57
CA SER A 97 18.66 -12.03 -2.12
C SER A 97 18.03 -12.82 -3.27
N LEU A 98 18.22 -14.12 -3.28
CA LEU A 98 17.73 -15.01 -4.35
C LEU A 98 16.20 -15.02 -4.48
N ASP A 99 15.50 -14.57 -3.44
CA ASP A 99 14.06 -14.34 -3.50
C ASP A 99 13.67 -13.07 -4.29
N GLY A 100 14.65 -12.32 -4.84
CA GLY A 100 14.44 -11.17 -5.70
C GLY A 100 14.36 -9.82 -4.99
N ILE A 101 14.64 -9.72 -3.67
CA ILE A 101 14.70 -8.41 -3.00
C ILE A 101 16.09 -7.81 -3.15
N VAL A 102 16.17 -6.67 -3.87
CA VAL A 102 17.41 -5.91 -4.09
C VAL A 102 17.36 -4.61 -3.28
N ARG A 103 18.32 -4.45 -2.39
CA ARG A 103 18.47 -3.24 -1.55
C ARG A 103 19.62 -2.41 -2.08
N LEU A 104 19.35 -1.13 -2.32
CA LEU A 104 20.35 -0.19 -2.81
C LEU A 104 20.71 0.80 -1.72
N GLN A 105 22.00 1.08 -1.59
CA GLN A 105 22.49 2.03 -0.61
C GLN A 105 21.84 3.40 -0.77
N ALA A 106 21.23 3.90 0.31
CA ALA A 106 20.56 5.19 0.36
C ALA A 106 20.73 5.85 1.73
N ALA A 107 20.83 7.17 1.75
CA ALA A 107 20.98 7.94 2.97
C ALA A 107 19.75 7.80 3.88
N LYS A 108 19.95 7.60 5.18
CA LYS A 108 18.87 7.57 6.15
C LYS A 108 18.29 8.98 6.28
N LEU A 109 16.96 9.11 6.19
CA LEU A 109 16.29 10.36 6.53
C LEU A 109 16.36 10.60 8.06
N PRO A 110 16.59 11.82 8.50
CA PRO A 110 16.62 12.16 9.93
C PRO A 110 15.27 12.02 10.61
N PHE A 111 14.18 11.93 9.82
CA PHE A 111 12.81 11.75 10.24
C PHE A 111 12.15 10.59 9.45
N GLY A 112 10.99 10.12 9.88
CA GLY A 112 10.20 9.14 9.11
C GLY A 112 10.58 7.68 9.33
N ASP A 113 10.74 7.23 10.58
CA ASP A 113 10.75 5.80 10.98
C ASP A 113 11.68 4.87 10.20
N GLY A 114 12.82 5.41 9.76
CA GLY A 114 13.85 4.65 9.07
C GLY A 114 13.74 4.65 7.54
N TYR A 115 12.97 5.54 6.97
CA TYR A 115 13.00 5.79 5.53
C TYR A 115 14.38 6.26 5.07
N ARG A 116 14.69 5.93 3.82
CA ARG A 116 15.95 6.27 3.19
C ARG A 116 15.73 6.96 1.86
N TRP A 117 16.55 7.96 1.55
CA TRP A 117 16.45 8.74 0.33
C TRP A 117 17.53 8.32 -0.67
N PRO A 118 17.15 7.74 -1.82
CA PRO A 118 18.06 7.52 -2.92
C PRO A 118 18.44 8.86 -3.57
N SER A 119 19.74 9.13 -3.72
CA SER A 119 20.23 10.43 -4.18
C SER A 119 20.42 10.53 -5.70
N SER A 120 20.39 9.40 -6.43
CA SER A 120 20.72 9.38 -7.87
C SER A 120 19.71 8.60 -8.68
N VAL A 121 18.97 9.31 -9.51
CA VAL A 121 18.04 8.74 -10.50
C VAL A 121 18.78 7.82 -11.46
N ARG A 122 19.91 8.29 -12.04
CA ARG A 122 20.71 7.51 -13.00
C ARG A 122 21.20 6.18 -12.42
N ARG A 123 21.70 6.18 -11.16
CA ARG A 123 22.13 4.94 -10.50
C ARG A 123 20.95 4.01 -10.26
N TRP A 124 19.82 4.56 -9.81
CA TRP A 124 18.62 3.78 -9.59
C TRP A 124 18.11 3.14 -10.88
N GLY A 125 18.02 3.94 -11.94
CA GLY A 125 17.63 3.46 -13.27
C GLY A 125 18.56 2.39 -13.83
N ALA A 126 19.88 2.55 -13.66
CA ALA A 126 20.86 1.55 -14.06
C ALA A 126 20.65 0.20 -13.33
N TRP A 127 20.35 0.22 -12.02
CA TRP A 127 20.04 -0.99 -11.29
C TRP A 127 18.76 -1.67 -11.77
N VAL A 128 17.69 -0.91 -11.93
CA VAL A 128 16.42 -1.45 -12.44
C VAL A 128 16.61 -2.02 -13.85
N SER A 129 17.29 -1.30 -14.75
CA SER A 129 17.62 -1.77 -16.12
C SER A 129 18.43 -3.06 -16.09
N SER A 130 19.37 -3.20 -15.14
CA SER A 130 20.25 -4.36 -15.04
C SER A 130 19.50 -5.67 -14.79
N LEU A 131 18.29 -5.62 -14.27
CA LEU A 131 17.40 -6.78 -14.10
C LEU A 131 16.64 -7.14 -15.37
N ASN A 132 16.86 -6.39 -16.47
CA ASN A 132 16.24 -6.60 -17.77
C ASN A 132 14.70 -6.77 -17.69
N PRO A 133 13.95 -5.82 -17.09
CA PRO A 133 12.51 -5.96 -16.91
C PRO A 133 11.75 -6.00 -18.23
N THR A 134 10.63 -6.71 -18.25
CA THR A 134 9.62 -6.63 -19.32
C THR A 134 8.50 -5.69 -18.95
N LEU A 135 8.39 -5.37 -17.64
CA LEU A 135 7.50 -4.38 -17.08
C LEU A 135 8.08 -3.85 -15.76
N ILE A 136 7.91 -2.56 -15.50
CA ILE A 136 8.30 -1.92 -14.25
C ILE A 136 7.06 -1.33 -13.59
N GLU A 137 6.88 -1.53 -12.27
CA GLU A 137 5.93 -0.77 -11.47
C GLU A 137 6.66 0.13 -10.48
N ALA A 138 6.35 1.42 -10.54
CA ALA A 138 6.89 2.44 -9.65
C ALA A 138 5.83 2.86 -8.62
N GLY A 139 6.12 2.65 -7.34
CA GLY A 139 5.18 2.90 -6.23
C GLY A 139 5.30 4.28 -5.58
N ASP A 140 6.06 5.22 -6.16
CA ASP A 140 6.21 6.56 -5.60
C ASP A 140 6.68 7.62 -6.63
N PRO A 141 6.44 8.93 -6.35
CA PRO A 141 6.79 10.03 -7.23
C PRO A 141 8.21 10.59 -6.99
N TYR A 142 9.12 9.79 -6.46
CA TYR A 142 10.46 10.23 -6.06
C TYR A 142 11.56 9.66 -6.96
N THR A 143 12.77 9.54 -6.44
CA THR A 143 13.91 8.98 -7.18
C THR A 143 13.64 7.59 -7.78
N PRO A 144 12.98 6.64 -7.08
CA PRO A 144 12.61 5.37 -7.68
C PRO A 144 11.68 5.49 -8.89
N GLY A 145 10.65 6.33 -8.82
CA GLY A 145 9.76 6.57 -9.96
C GLY A 145 10.46 7.17 -11.17
N GLN A 146 11.35 8.15 -10.94
CA GLN A 146 12.17 8.73 -12.01
C GLN A 146 13.16 7.70 -12.59
N GLY A 147 13.79 6.89 -11.73
CA GLY A 147 14.69 5.83 -12.14
C GLY A 147 13.98 4.71 -12.91
N ALA A 148 12.73 4.42 -12.57
CA ALA A 148 11.89 3.48 -13.31
C ALA A 148 11.63 3.95 -14.75
N LEU A 149 11.30 5.23 -14.95
CA LEU A 149 11.14 5.82 -16.28
C LEU A 149 12.43 5.76 -17.10
N GLU A 150 13.57 6.12 -16.49
CA GLU A 150 14.88 6.02 -17.14
C GLU A 150 15.22 4.57 -17.53
N ALA A 151 14.90 3.61 -16.64
CA ALA A 151 15.09 2.19 -16.91
C ALA A 151 14.19 1.69 -18.04
N GLY A 152 12.89 2.03 -18.00
CA GLY A 152 11.93 1.65 -19.05
C GLY A 152 12.33 2.15 -20.43
N GLN A 153 12.78 3.42 -20.52
CA GLN A 153 13.32 3.98 -21.76
C GLN A 153 14.56 3.24 -22.26
N ARG A 154 15.45 2.85 -21.34
CA ARG A 154 16.71 2.18 -21.66
C ARG A 154 16.51 0.75 -22.19
N VAL A 155 15.58 0.00 -21.60
CA VAL A 155 15.33 -1.41 -21.97
C VAL A 155 14.15 -1.58 -22.91
N GLY A 156 13.38 -0.52 -23.18
CA GLY A 156 12.23 -0.56 -24.09
C GLY A 156 11.01 -1.29 -23.50
N CYS A 157 10.76 -1.19 -22.19
CA CYS A 157 9.60 -1.82 -21.56
C CYS A 157 8.63 -0.78 -20.95
N PRO A 158 7.33 -1.12 -20.82
CA PRO A 158 6.35 -0.23 -20.22
C PRO A 158 6.61 -0.02 -18.72
N VAL A 159 6.23 1.17 -18.22
CA VAL A 159 6.34 1.57 -16.84
C VAL A 159 4.97 1.98 -16.30
N VAL A 160 4.51 1.29 -15.25
CA VAL A 160 3.29 1.59 -14.52
C VAL A 160 3.63 2.44 -13.31
N GLY A 161 2.94 3.57 -13.13
CA GLY A 161 3.02 4.37 -11.91
C GLY A 161 1.85 4.05 -10.98
N PHE A 162 2.09 3.39 -9.85
CA PHE A 162 1.05 3.15 -8.85
C PHE A 162 1.08 4.26 -7.78
N CYS A 163 0.01 5.04 -7.70
CA CYS A 163 -0.07 6.20 -6.82
C CYS A 163 -0.62 5.83 -5.44
N HIS A 164 0.24 5.46 -4.51
CA HIS A 164 -0.16 5.03 -3.16
C HIS A 164 -0.40 6.17 -2.16
N SER A 165 -0.10 7.42 -2.50
CA SER A 165 -0.16 8.55 -1.56
C SER A 165 -0.42 9.87 -2.26
N ASP A 166 -0.91 10.86 -1.50
CA ASP A 166 -0.96 12.27 -1.92
C ASP A 166 0.21 13.04 -1.28
N PRO A 167 1.35 13.18 -1.97
CA PRO A 167 2.50 13.89 -1.44
C PRO A 167 2.25 15.39 -1.31
N ALA A 168 1.32 15.97 -2.07
CA ALA A 168 0.96 17.37 -1.99
C ALA A 168 0.17 17.68 -0.71
N ALA A 169 -0.79 16.81 -0.37
CA ALA A 169 -1.52 16.91 0.89
C ALA A 169 -0.59 16.73 2.11
N LEU A 170 0.36 15.78 2.04
CA LEU A 170 1.35 15.59 3.10
C LEU A 170 2.28 16.81 3.23
N ALA A 171 2.70 17.40 2.13
CA ALA A 171 3.52 18.62 2.15
C ALA A 171 2.77 19.80 2.78
N ALA A 172 1.50 20.00 2.44
CA ALA A 172 0.65 21.02 3.05
C ALA A 172 0.52 20.81 4.57
N LEU A 173 0.30 19.57 5.00
CA LEU A 173 0.15 19.22 6.42
C LEU A 173 1.41 19.50 7.26
N HIS A 174 2.60 19.26 6.70
CA HIS A 174 3.86 19.37 7.43
C HIS A 174 4.57 20.71 7.27
N PHE A 175 4.41 21.37 6.11
CA PHE A 175 5.13 22.58 5.77
C PHE A 175 4.22 23.79 5.54
N GLY A 176 2.88 23.59 5.46
CA GLY A 176 1.89 24.61 5.17
C GLY A 176 1.43 24.61 3.72
N GLU A 177 0.30 25.29 3.45
CA GLU A 177 -0.37 25.31 2.13
C GLU A 177 0.52 25.79 0.97
N TRP A 178 1.53 26.64 1.26
CA TRP A 178 2.47 27.11 0.24
C TRP A 178 3.28 25.98 -0.41
N ALA A 179 3.51 24.88 0.32
CA ALA A 179 4.26 23.74 -0.18
C ALA A 179 3.44 22.81 -1.11
N LYS A 180 2.11 22.93 -1.08
CA LYS A 180 1.20 22.05 -1.83
C LYS A 180 1.40 22.14 -3.34
N LYS A 181 1.23 23.33 -3.91
CA LYS A 181 1.28 23.55 -5.36
C LYS A 181 2.60 23.16 -6.02
N PRO A 182 3.79 23.46 -5.48
CA PRO A 182 5.06 23.01 -6.06
C PRO A 182 5.19 21.47 -6.08
N VAL A 183 4.78 20.82 -5.00
CA VAL A 183 4.81 19.34 -4.90
C VAL A 183 3.81 18.72 -5.87
N GLU A 184 2.59 19.26 -5.95
CA GLU A 184 1.54 18.82 -6.87
C GLU A 184 1.99 18.88 -8.34
N LYS A 185 2.59 20.01 -8.76
CA LYS A 185 3.13 20.15 -10.12
C LYS A 185 4.21 19.10 -10.43
N ARG A 186 5.11 18.85 -9.47
CA ARG A 186 6.17 17.85 -9.65
C ARG A 186 5.60 16.44 -9.70
N TRP A 187 4.63 16.15 -8.86
CA TRP A 187 3.91 14.89 -8.80
C TRP A 187 3.18 14.61 -10.12
N ALA A 188 2.36 15.56 -10.58
CA ALA A 188 1.65 15.45 -11.86
C ALA A 188 2.61 15.30 -13.05
N LYS A 189 3.67 16.11 -13.11
CA LYS A 189 4.68 16.01 -14.18
C LYS A 189 5.32 14.63 -14.26
N LEU A 190 5.56 13.96 -13.13
CA LEU A 190 6.12 12.63 -13.15
C LEU A 190 5.08 11.59 -13.57
N PHE A 191 3.89 11.64 -12.96
CA PHE A 191 2.84 10.66 -13.25
C PHE A 191 2.35 10.73 -14.70
N SER A 192 2.38 11.90 -15.34
CA SER A 192 2.05 12.05 -16.76
C SER A 192 3.06 11.38 -17.72
N GLN A 193 4.20 10.89 -17.22
CA GLN A 193 5.21 10.23 -18.04
C GLN A 193 5.11 8.69 -18.03
N PHE A 194 4.35 8.12 -17.09
CA PHE A 194 4.13 6.68 -17.05
C PHE A 194 3.22 6.22 -18.19
N ASP A 195 3.45 5.01 -18.70
CA ASP A 195 2.62 4.41 -19.76
C ASP A 195 1.21 4.13 -19.28
N ARG A 196 1.07 3.82 -17.98
CA ARG A 196 -0.21 3.74 -17.26
C ARG A 196 -0.05 4.24 -15.84
N VAL A 197 -1.10 4.89 -15.36
CA VAL A 197 -1.22 5.33 -13.98
C VAL A 197 -2.31 4.53 -13.29
N VAL A 198 -1.99 3.96 -12.15
CA VAL A 198 -2.91 3.23 -11.29
C VAL A 198 -3.13 4.00 -9.99
N SER A 199 -4.36 4.08 -9.55
CA SER A 199 -4.79 4.72 -8.30
C SER A 199 -5.53 3.70 -7.43
N PRO A 200 -5.32 3.68 -6.10
CA PRO A 200 -6.03 2.77 -5.22
C PRO A 200 -7.49 3.17 -4.97
N SER A 201 -7.87 4.41 -5.29
CA SER A 201 -9.20 4.97 -5.01
C SER A 201 -9.57 6.05 -6.04
N ARG A 202 -10.86 6.35 -6.15
CA ARG A 202 -11.36 7.49 -6.92
C ARG A 202 -10.86 8.81 -6.34
N PHE A 203 -10.77 8.89 -5.01
CA PHE A 203 -10.23 10.06 -4.32
C PHE A 203 -8.84 10.43 -4.83
N ILE A 204 -7.90 9.48 -4.90
CA ILE A 204 -6.55 9.74 -5.42
C ILE A 204 -6.56 9.93 -6.94
N ALA A 205 -7.42 9.21 -7.68
CA ALA A 205 -7.57 9.42 -9.13
C ALA A 205 -8.01 10.85 -9.43
N GLN A 206 -9.02 11.35 -8.73
CA GLN A 206 -9.50 12.73 -8.88
C GLN A 206 -8.41 13.76 -8.54
N ARG A 207 -7.63 13.54 -7.49
CA ARG A 207 -6.49 14.41 -7.13
C ARG A 207 -5.43 14.47 -8.24
N LEU A 208 -5.17 13.36 -8.92
CA LEU A 208 -4.26 13.29 -10.07
C LEU A 208 -4.88 14.00 -11.29
N GLU A 209 -6.16 13.80 -11.56
CA GLU A 209 -6.89 14.45 -12.67
C GLU A 209 -6.92 15.96 -12.50
N GLU A 210 -7.22 16.45 -11.30
CA GLU A 210 -7.17 17.88 -10.94
C GLU A 210 -5.77 18.48 -11.16
N ALA A 211 -4.72 17.67 -10.96
CA ALA A 211 -3.34 18.05 -11.23
C ALA A 211 -2.94 17.93 -12.70
N GLY A 212 -3.82 17.44 -13.59
CA GLY A 212 -3.63 17.34 -15.03
C GLY A 212 -3.09 15.99 -15.52
N VAL A 213 -3.17 14.93 -14.71
CA VAL A 213 -2.82 13.55 -15.11
C VAL A 213 -4.05 12.86 -15.66
N GLY A 214 -4.00 12.33 -16.88
CA GLY A 214 -5.12 11.61 -17.50
C GLY A 214 -4.90 10.10 -17.58
N GLY A 215 -5.97 9.37 -17.94
CA GLY A 215 -5.89 7.94 -18.23
C GLY A 215 -5.62 7.06 -17.01
N ILE A 216 -6.14 7.45 -15.84
CA ILE A 216 -5.91 6.79 -14.57
C ILE A 216 -6.83 5.57 -14.45
N LEU A 217 -6.27 4.43 -14.09
CA LEU A 217 -6.99 3.21 -13.78
C LEU A 217 -7.15 3.05 -12.28
N ILE A 218 -8.37 2.81 -11.83
CA ILE A 218 -8.62 2.55 -10.42
C ILE A 218 -8.47 1.06 -10.16
N ARG A 219 -7.52 0.70 -9.29
CA ARG A 219 -7.32 -0.66 -8.79
C ARG A 219 -7.13 -0.58 -7.28
N PRO A 220 -8.07 -1.11 -6.49
CA PRO A 220 -7.99 -1.05 -5.04
C PRO A 220 -6.79 -1.82 -4.52
N LEU A 221 -6.40 -1.53 -3.29
CA LEU A 221 -5.49 -2.38 -2.52
C LEU A 221 -6.29 -3.51 -1.87
N GLY A 222 -5.59 -4.54 -1.42
CA GLY A 222 -6.21 -5.71 -0.83
C GLY A 222 -5.90 -5.92 0.65
N VAL A 223 -6.38 -7.03 1.17
CA VAL A 223 -6.18 -7.47 2.55
C VAL A 223 -5.88 -8.97 2.61
N GLU A 224 -5.08 -9.36 3.62
CA GLU A 224 -4.78 -10.77 3.92
C GLU A 224 -5.92 -11.36 4.76
N VAL A 225 -6.85 -12.00 4.10
CA VAL A 225 -8.11 -12.45 4.69
C VAL A 225 -7.97 -13.64 5.65
N ASP A 226 -6.88 -14.41 5.56
CA ASP A 226 -6.60 -15.53 6.47
C ASP A 226 -5.93 -15.07 7.77
N THR A 227 -5.13 -14.02 7.69
CA THR A 227 -4.51 -13.40 8.86
C THR A 227 -5.52 -12.56 9.63
N PHE A 228 -6.24 -11.69 8.90
CA PHE A 228 -7.32 -10.86 9.45
C PHE A 228 -8.65 -11.61 9.29
N HIS A 229 -9.04 -12.31 10.37
CA HIS A 229 -10.18 -13.21 10.34
C HIS A 229 -11.01 -13.08 11.62
N PRO A 230 -12.36 -13.22 11.57
CA PRO A 230 -13.22 -13.17 12.76
C PRO A 230 -12.87 -14.21 13.83
N ASP A 231 -12.36 -15.38 13.45
CA ASP A 231 -11.95 -16.46 14.37
C ASP A 231 -10.77 -16.05 15.28
N ARG A 232 -10.13 -14.90 15.03
CA ARG A 232 -9.15 -14.31 15.94
C ARG A 232 -9.79 -13.67 17.18
N ARG A 233 -11.12 -13.53 17.20
CA ARG A 233 -11.84 -12.88 18.29
C ARG A 233 -11.64 -13.60 19.61
N ASP A 234 -11.25 -12.83 20.62
CA ASP A 234 -11.11 -13.27 22.01
C ASP A 234 -11.41 -12.08 22.91
N ARG A 235 -12.71 -11.78 23.02
CA ARG A 235 -13.18 -10.59 23.75
C ARG A 235 -12.86 -10.67 25.23
N ASP A 236 -13.02 -11.82 25.86
CA ASP A 236 -12.79 -11.99 27.30
C ASP A 236 -11.31 -11.77 27.66
N TRP A 237 -10.41 -12.28 26.80
CA TRP A 237 -8.98 -11.98 26.93
C TRP A 237 -8.70 -10.48 26.84
N LEU A 238 -9.32 -9.78 25.88
CA LEU A 238 -9.07 -8.35 25.69
C LEU A 238 -9.62 -7.55 26.86
N LEU A 239 -10.86 -7.78 27.29
CA LEU A 239 -11.46 -7.12 28.44
C LEU A 239 -10.62 -7.32 29.71
N LYS A 240 -10.19 -8.55 29.99
CA LYS A 240 -9.30 -8.85 31.11
C LYS A 240 -7.97 -8.12 31.01
N LYS A 241 -7.37 -8.09 29.81
CA LYS A 241 -6.10 -7.37 29.56
C LYS A 241 -6.23 -5.88 29.78
N LEU A 242 -7.38 -5.28 29.47
CA LEU A 242 -7.67 -3.86 29.60
C LEU A 242 -8.23 -3.49 30.99
N GLY A 243 -8.58 -4.46 31.85
CA GLY A 243 -9.19 -4.22 33.14
C GLY A 243 -10.61 -3.68 33.06
N LEU A 244 -11.37 -4.05 32.03
CA LEU A 244 -12.73 -3.56 31.77
C LEU A 244 -13.79 -4.62 32.02
N GLY A 245 -15.01 -4.15 32.33
CA GLY A 245 -16.21 -5.01 32.51
C GLY A 245 -16.81 -5.44 31.16
N ALA A 246 -17.72 -6.40 31.21
CA ALA A 246 -18.36 -6.98 30.03
C ALA A 246 -19.27 -5.99 29.25
N ASP A 247 -19.74 -4.95 29.93
CA ASP A 247 -20.57 -3.86 29.40
C ASP A 247 -19.80 -2.83 28.58
N ALA A 248 -18.46 -2.83 28.65
CA ALA A 248 -17.62 -1.91 27.88
C ALA A 248 -17.79 -2.07 26.38
N ARG A 249 -18.00 -0.96 25.66
CA ARG A 249 -17.99 -0.89 24.21
C ARG A 249 -16.62 -0.48 23.70
N LEU A 250 -15.92 -1.39 23.02
CA LEU A 250 -14.54 -1.21 22.59
C LEU A 250 -14.46 -0.71 21.14
N LEU A 251 -13.98 0.50 20.96
CA LEU A 251 -13.67 1.11 19.68
C LEU A 251 -12.17 0.96 19.41
N CYS A 252 -11.77 0.35 18.31
CA CYS A 252 -10.37 0.10 17.99
C CYS A 252 -9.87 1.07 16.93
N PHE A 253 -8.70 1.67 17.17
CA PHE A 253 -7.86 2.27 16.15
C PHE A 253 -6.50 1.57 16.15
N ALA A 254 -5.98 1.23 14.97
CA ALA A 254 -4.64 0.66 14.84
C ALA A 254 -3.83 1.42 13.80
N GLY A 255 -2.62 1.82 14.17
CA GLY A 255 -1.73 2.57 13.29
C GLY A 255 -0.59 3.25 14.05
N ARG A 256 0.31 3.88 13.31
CA ARG A 256 1.37 4.71 13.89
C ARG A 256 0.80 6.07 14.32
N PRO A 257 1.40 6.73 15.33
CA PRO A 257 1.05 8.11 15.65
C PRO A 257 1.52 9.00 14.50
N ALA A 258 0.57 9.63 13.81
CA ALA A 258 0.84 10.54 12.71
C ALA A 258 -0.27 11.60 12.65
N LYS A 259 0.12 12.82 12.30
CA LYS A 259 -0.77 13.99 12.34
C LYS A 259 -2.01 13.80 11.46
N GLU A 260 -1.84 13.16 10.30
CA GLU A 260 -2.91 12.87 9.35
C GLU A 260 -3.94 11.84 9.84
N LYS A 261 -3.65 11.12 10.93
CA LYS A 261 -4.57 10.10 11.46
C LYS A 261 -5.66 10.68 12.37
N ASN A 262 -5.57 11.97 12.71
CA ASN A 262 -6.57 12.69 13.49
C ASN A 262 -7.00 11.94 14.79
N VAL A 263 -6.02 11.30 15.48
CA VAL A 263 -6.30 10.49 16.68
C VAL A 263 -6.96 11.34 17.78
N GLY A 264 -6.63 12.65 17.84
CA GLY A 264 -7.28 13.59 18.78
C GLY A 264 -8.80 13.64 18.59
N VAL A 265 -9.30 13.62 17.36
CA VAL A 265 -10.75 13.57 17.07
C VAL A 265 -11.40 12.33 17.70
N LEU A 266 -10.73 11.17 17.60
CA LEU A 266 -11.24 9.92 18.19
C LEU A 266 -11.28 9.97 19.72
N ILE A 267 -10.26 10.58 20.33
CA ILE A 267 -10.17 10.78 21.79
C ILE A 267 -11.31 11.68 22.25
N ASP A 268 -11.44 12.85 21.67
CA ASP A 268 -12.45 13.84 22.03
C ASP A 268 -13.87 13.29 21.82
N ALA A 269 -14.10 12.53 20.73
CA ALA A 269 -15.38 11.87 20.48
C ALA A 269 -15.74 10.85 21.57
N VAL A 270 -14.78 9.99 21.99
CA VAL A 270 -15.03 8.99 23.03
C VAL A 270 -15.21 9.62 24.40
N GLN A 271 -14.46 10.66 24.72
CA GLN A 271 -14.67 11.43 25.96
C GLN A 271 -16.05 12.08 26.01
N ARG A 272 -16.53 12.61 24.89
CA ARG A 272 -17.87 13.17 24.75
C ARG A 272 -18.97 12.13 24.94
N LEU A 273 -18.80 10.94 24.38
CA LEU A 273 -19.74 9.81 24.53
C LEU A 273 -19.82 9.30 25.98
N GLY A 274 -18.70 9.28 26.68
CA GLY A 274 -18.63 8.74 28.03
C GLY A 274 -18.85 7.23 28.09
N ALA A 275 -19.38 6.73 29.23
CA ALA A 275 -19.69 5.31 29.41
C ALA A 275 -20.83 4.87 28.46
N PRO A 276 -20.77 3.64 27.92
CA PRO A 276 -19.78 2.57 28.17
C PRO A 276 -18.61 2.53 27.18
N TYR A 277 -18.38 3.58 26.38
CA TYR A 277 -17.40 3.58 25.27
C TYR A 277 -15.96 3.70 25.77
N HIS A 278 -15.05 2.95 25.15
CA HIS A 278 -13.61 3.00 25.35
C HIS A 278 -12.86 2.93 24.02
N LEU A 279 -11.83 3.75 23.88
CA LEU A 279 -10.96 3.77 22.70
C LEU A 279 -9.69 2.95 22.95
N VAL A 280 -9.47 1.93 22.16
CA VAL A 280 -8.26 1.09 22.18
C VAL A 280 -7.34 1.54 21.03
N LEU A 281 -6.24 2.20 21.37
CA LEU A 281 -5.23 2.68 20.42
C LEU A 281 -4.10 1.66 20.30
N VAL A 282 -3.95 1.00 19.16
CA VAL A 282 -2.86 0.07 18.90
C VAL A 282 -1.75 0.77 18.14
N GLY A 283 -0.62 1.01 18.80
CA GLY A 283 0.58 1.63 18.20
C GLY A 283 0.57 3.15 18.14
N ALA A 284 -0.59 3.80 18.16
CA ALA A 284 -0.70 5.27 18.05
C ALA A 284 -0.52 5.99 19.39
N GLY A 285 -0.79 5.32 20.50
CA GLY A 285 -0.78 5.95 21.83
C GLY A 285 0.58 6.00 22.53
N ALA A 286 1.65 5.55 21.89
CA ALA A 286 2.99 5.56 22.50
C ALA A 286 3.45 7.00 22.78
N GLY A 287 3.63 7.34 24.07
CA GLY A 287 4.04 8.66 24.51
C GLY A 287 2.92 9.70 24.66
N MET A 288 1.66 9.31 24.46
CA MET A 288 0.51 10.14 24.81
C MET A 288 0.27 10.12 26.31
N PRO A 289 -0.14 11.25 26.91
CA PRO A 289 -0.56 11.25 28.32
C PRO A 289 -1.76 10.32 28.50
N PRO A 290 -1.98 9.81 29.72
CA PRO A 290 -3.19 9.07 30.05
C PRO A 290 -4.44 9.94 29.83
N GLU A 291 -5.41 9.39 29.13
CA GLU A 291 -6.70 10.06 28.88
C GLU A 291 -7.84 9.16 29.37
N ASP A 292 -8.90 9.78 29.89
CA ASP A 292 -10.07 9.01 30.34
C ASP A 292 -10.65 8.19 29.19
N ARG A 293 -11.00 6.93 29.44
CA ARG A 293 -11.56 5.98 28.45
C ARG A 293 -10.69 5.68 27.24
N VAL A 294 -9.39 6.05 27.26
CA VAL A 294 -8.44 5.78 26.19
C VAL A 294 -7.35 4.84 26.68
N ILE A 295 -7.24 3.70 26.04
CA ILE A 295 -6.27 2.68 26.42
C ILE A 295 -5.27 2.52 25.28
N SER A 296 -4.02 2.88 25.56
CA SER A 296 -2.93 2.81 24.61
C SER A 296 -2.20 1.47 24.72
N LEU A 297 -2.18 0.71 23.64
CA LEU A 297 -1.38 -0.50 23.48
C LEU A 297 -0.11 -0.18 22.66
N PRO A 298 1.02 -0.83 22.97
CA PRO A 298 2.26 -0.63 22.24
C PRO A 298 2.11 -1.04 20.78
N TYR A 299 3.09 -0.61 19.95
CA TYR A 299 3.18 -1.05 18.56
C TYR A 299 3.38 -2.58 18.50
N GLU A 300 2.47 -3.24 17.80
CA GLU A 300 2.51 -4.68 17.57
C GLU A 300 3.06 -4.97 16.16
N LYS A 301 4.02 -5.88 16.08
CA LYS A 301 4.66 -6.27 14.81
C LYS A 301 3.98 -7.48 14.17
N ASP A 302 3.41 -8.36 15.00
CA ASP A 302 2.74 -9.55 14.51
C ASP A 302 1.34 -9.19 14.00
N PRO A 303 1.05 -9.32 12.71
CA PRO A 303 -0.27 -9.01 12.16
C PRO A 303 -1.38 -9.90 12.75
N ARG A 304 -1.06 -11.12 13.22
CA ARG A 304 -2.03 -12.00 13.87
C ARG A 304 -2.44 -11.46 15.24
N ALA A 305 -1.49 -10.91 15.97
CA ALA A 305 -1.78 -10.27 17.27
C ALA A 305 -2.61 -8.99 17.08
N VAL A 306 -2.32 -8.19 16.04
CA VAL A 306 -3.14 -7.03 15.64
C VAL A 306 -4.56 -7.49 15.29
N ALA A 307 -4.70 -8.52 14.46
CA ALA A 307 -6.00 -9.09 14.08
C ALA A 307 -6.80 -9.57 15.30
N ARG A 308 -6.15 -10.22 16.29
CA ARG A 308 -6.80 -10.64 17.53
C ARG A 308 -7.36 -9.45 18.29
N ILE A 309 -6.63 -8.34 18.41
CA ILE A 309 -7.10 -7.14 19.09
C ILE A 309 -8.28 -6.54 18.33
N ILE A 310 -8.14 -6.31 17.01
CA ILE A 310 -9.20 -5.73 16.17
C ILE A 310 -10.47 -6.58 16.23
N ALA A 311 -10.36 -7.89 16.01
CA ALA A 311 -11.50 -8.80 16.03
C ALA A 311 -12.21 -8.85 17.41
N SER A 312 -11.48 -8.57 18.50
CA SER A 312 -12.01 -8.59 19.86
C SER A 312 -12.70 -7.30 20.28
N CYS A 313 -12.56 -6.22 19.51
CA CYS A 313 -13.29 -4.97 19.71
C CYS A 313 -14.70 -5.04 19.09
N ASP A 314 -15.55 -4.07 19.39
CA ASP A 314 -16.92 -4.02 18.90
C ASP A 314 -16.99 -3.34 17.52
N ALA A 315 -16.23 -2.25 17.32
CA ALA A 315 -16.13 -1.55 16.06
C ALA A 315 -14.71 -1.00 15.84
N PHE A 316 -14.40 -0.71 14.58
CA PHE A 316 -13.17 -0.03 14.19
C PHE A 316 -13.45 1.44 13.86
N VAL A 317 -12.55 2.35 14.26
CA VAL A 317 -12.73 3.80 14.05
C VAL A 317 -11.52 4.37 13.29
N HIS A 318 -11.77 5.26 12.30
CA HIS A 318 -10.72 5.84 11.44
C HIS A 318 -11.06 7.27 11.02
N ALA A 319 -10.36 8.26 11.58
CA ALA A 319 -10.69 9.67 11.43
C ALA A 319 -9.84 10.45 10.40
N ASN A 320 -9.02 9.75 9.58
CA ASN A 320 -8.26 10.42 8.53
C ASN A 320 -9.16 10.77 7.34
N ASP A 321 -9.44 12.06 7.16
CA ASP A 321 -10.24 12.61 6.06
C ASP A 321 -9.51 12.70 4.70
N LYS A 322 -8.20 12.41 4.69
CA LYS A 322 -7.32 12.42 3.50
C LYS A 322 -6.65 11.06 3.27
N GLU A 323 -7.23 9.99 3.79
CA GLU A 323 -6.69 8.65 3.62
C GLU A 323 -6.72 8.25 2.14
N PRO A 324 -5.59 7.89 1.52
CA PRO A 324 -5.58 7.48 0.12
C PRO A 324 -6.44 6.26 -0.18
N PHE A 325 -6.49 5.29 0.77
CA PHE A 325 -7.28 4.08 0.62
C PHE A 325 -7.72 3.48 1.97
N GLY A 326 -6.79 3.24 2.89
CA GLY A 326 -7.10 2.74 4.23
C GLY A 326 -7.00 1.22 4.39
N LEU A 327 -5.81 0.64 4.15
CA LEU A 327 -5.59 -0.81 4.35
C LEU A 327 -6.04 -1.32 5.73
N ILE A 328 -5.83 -0.52 6.78
CA ILE A 328 -6.22 -0.91 8.14
C ILE A 328 -7.75 -1.02 8.29
N VAL A 329 -8.50 -0.26 7.50
CA VAL A 329 -9.97 -0.35 7.44
C VAL A 329 -10.37 -1.70 6.84
N LEU A 330 -9.71 -2.13 5.74
CA LEU A 330 -9.94 -3.46 5.18
C LEU A 330 -9.56 -4.59 6.14
N GLU A 331 -8.50 -4.41 6.93
CA GLU A 331 -8.09 -5.37 7.95
C GLU A 331 -9.16 -5.51 9.05
N ALA A 332 -9.78 -4.41 9.44
CA ALA A 332 -10.89 -4.42 10.39
C ALA A 332 -12.14 -5.08 9.80
N MET A 333 -12.49 -4.73 8.56
CA MET A 333 -13.59 -5.38 7.83
C MET A 333 -13.34 -6.89 7.69
N ALA A 334 -12.13 -7.28 7.33
CA ALA A 334 -11.72 -8.69 7.23
C ALA A 334 -11.80 -9.42 8.58
N CYS A 335 -11.57 -8.74 9.70
CA CYS A 335 -11.83 -9.24 11.06
C CYS A 335 -13.32 -9.29 11.44
N GLY A 336 -14.24 -8.96 10.54
CA GLY A 336 -15.66 -8.92 10.80
C GLY A 336 -16.07 -7.77 11.73
N ARG A 337 -15.39 -6.61 11.63
CA ARG A 337 -15.78 -5.43 12.44
C ARG A 337 -16.41 -4.37 11.56
N ALA A 338 -17.53 -3.84 12.06
CA ALA A 338 -18.14 -2.64 11.49
C ALA A 338 -17.20 -1.45 11.65
N VAL A 339 -17.22 -0.52 10.70
CA VAL A 339 -16.28 0.61 10.66
C VAL A 339 -17.03 1.94 10.81
N VAL A 340 -16.49 2.82 11.66
CA VAL A 340 -16.83 4.26 11.62
C VAL A 340 -15.69 4.99 10.93
N GLY A 341 -15.97 5.57 9.77
CA GLY A 341 -15.05 6.39 8.98
C GLY A 341 -15.50 7.84 8.89
N VAL A 342 -14.73 8.68 8.20
CA VAL A 342 -15.15 10.03 7.79
C VAL A 342 -15.68 9.95 6.35
N ASN A 343 -16.71 10.71 6.03
CA ASN A 343 -17.26 10.82 4.67
C ASN A 343 -16.31 11.62 3.75
N ALA A 344 -15.06 11.18 3.69
CA ALA A 344 -13.99 11.80 2.89
C ALA A 344 -12.88 10.77 2.60
N GLY A 345 -12.04 11.10 1.60
CA GLY A 345 -10.91 10.25 1.22
C GLY A 345 -11.33 8.89 0.66
N GLY A 346 -10.37 7.98 0.54
CA GLY A 346 -10.61 6.62 0.03
C GLY A 346 -11.41 5.74 0.99
N VAL A 347 -11.52 6.11 2.27
CA VAL A 347 -12.33 5.36 3.26
C VAL A 347 -13.81 5.46 2.92
N ALA A 348 -14.29 6.63 2.48
CA ALA A 348 -15.68 6.82 2.07
C ALA A 348 -16.09 5.99 0.84
N GLU A 349 -15.13 5.48 0.07
CA GLU A 349 -15.40 4.57 -1.06
C GLU A 349 -15.53 3.10 -0.63
N THR A 350 -14.95 2.77 0.53
CA THR A 350 -14.89 1.40 1.05
C THR A 350 -15.99 1.13 2.08
N VAL A 351 -16.27 2.14 2.92
CA VAL A 351 -17.29 2.07 3.98
C VAL A 351 -18.59 2.70 3.48
N ASP A 352 -19.67 1.94 3.51
CA ASP A 352 -21.02 2.37 3.23
C ASP A 352 -21.97 1.90 4.34
N GLU A 353 -23.26 2.20 4.20
CA GLU A 353 -24.28 1.85 5.18
C GLU A 353 -24.38 0.34 5.47
N SER A 354 -23.99 -0.53 4.54
CA SER A 354 -24.05 -1.98 4.71
C SER A 354 -22.96 -2.55 5.62
N VAL A 355 -21.85 -1.81 5.80
CA VAL A 355 -20.65 -2.28 6.51
C VAL A 355 -20.21 -1.37 7.67
N GLY A 356 -20.87 -0.21 7.83
CA GLY A 356 -20.48 0.74 8.85
C GLY A 356 -21.27 2.04 8.86
N GLN A 357 -20.63 3.09 9.32
CA GLN A 357 -21.18 4.44 9.42
C GLN A 357 -20.12 5.48 9.04
N LEU A 358 -20.50 6.52 8.32
CA LEU A 358 -19.63 7.65 8.01
C LEU A 358 -20.03 8.88 8.84
N ALA A 359 -19.05 9.46 9.55
CA ALA A 359 -19.18 10.78 10.16
C ALA A 359 -19.18 11.86 9.08
N ALA A 360 -19.98 12.91 9.25
CA ALA A 360 -20.09 13.98 8.27
C ALA A 360 -18.75 14.71 8.04
N SER A 361 -17.95 14.84 9.09
CA SER A 361 -16.60 15.42 9.02
C SER A 361 -15.66 14.77 10.05
N ALA A 362 -14.38 15.16 10.03
CA ALA A 362 -13.40 14.83 11.06
C ALA A 362 -13.51 15.76 12.28
N ASP A 363 -14.73 16.12 12.67
CA ASP A 363 -15.04 16.85 13.90
C ASP A 363 -15.44 15.85 15.01
N PRO A 364 -15.04 16.07 16.28
CA PRO A 364 -15.39 15.14 17.37
C PRO A 364 -16.90 14.99 17.62
N ILE A 365 -17.71 16.01 17.32
CA ILE A 365 -19.17 15.93 17.47
C ILE A 365 -19.76 15.01 16.41
N ASP A 366 -19.48 15.29 15.13
CA ASP A 366 -19.94 14.47 14.01
C ASP A 366 -19.49 13.01 14.17
N TYR A 367 -18.28 12.82 14.72
CA TYR A 367 -17.72 11.48 14.92
C TYR A 367 -18.41 10.74 16.07
N ALA A 368 -18.75 11.43 17.17
CA ALA A 368 -19.52 10.85 18.29
C ALA A 368 -20.93 10.45 17.82
N GLU A 369 -21.61 11.31 17.07
CA GLU A 369 -22.93 11.02 16.48
C GLU A 369 -22.90 9.80 15.56
N ALA A 370 -21.84 9.66 14.73
CA ALA A 370 -21.66 8.51 13.86
C ALA A 370 -21.44 7.21 14.65
N ILE A 371 -20.70 7.26 15.76
CA ILE A 371 -20.53 6.11 16.67
C ILE A 371 -21.87 5.71 17.27
N GLU A 372 -22.66 6.67 17.80
CA GLU A 372 -23.98 6.39 18.36
C GLU A 372 -24.92 5.80 17.31
N ALA A 373 -24.94 6.36 16.11
CA ALA A 373 -25.72 5.86 14.98
C ALA A 373 -25.34 4.42 14.60
N LEU A 374 -24.05 4.08 14.62
CA LEU A 374 -23.60 2.71 14.39
C LEU A 374 -24.16 1.76 15.46
N PHE A 375 -24.04 2.13 16.74
CA PHE A 375 -24.47 1.30 17.87
C PHE A 375 -25.98 1.26 18.09
N ALA A 376 -26.75 2.10 17.40
CA ALA A 376 -28.21 1.99 17.29
C ALA A 376 -28.66 0.89 16.32
N ARG A 377 -27.74 0.31 15.56
CA ARG A 377 -27.94 -0.75 14.57
C ARG A 377 -27.37 -2.08 15.06
N ASP A 378 -27.60 -3.15 14.32
CA ASP A 378 -26.96 -4.45 14.59
C ASP A 378 -25.47 -4.41 14.13
N VAL A 379 -24.59 -4.05 15.05
CA VAL A 379 -23.15 -3.90 14.79
C VAL A 379 -22.50 -5.22 14.35
N GLU A 380 -23.00 -6.35 14.87
CA GLU A 380 -22.46 -7.67 14.52
C GLU A 380 -22.85 -8.05 13.08
N ALA A 381 -24.10 -7.81 12.69
CA ALA A 381 -24.54 -8.01 11.31
C ALA A 381 -23.78 -7.13 10.31
N LEU A 382 -23.53 -5.86 10.66
CA LEU A 382 -22.69 -4.95 9.88
C LEU A 382 -21.24 -5.48 9.76
N GLY A 383 -20.70 -6.01 10.83
CA GLY A 383 -19.36 -6.61 10.84
C GLY A 383 -19.28 -7.85 9.94
N GLN A 384 -20.31 -8.69 9.94
CA GLN A 384 -20.38 -9.85 9.03
C GLN A 384 -20.45 -9.40 7.57
N ALA A 385 -21.26 -8.41 7.24
CA ALA A 385 -21.33 -7.83 5.90
C ALA A 385 -19.98 -7.21 5.48
N ALA A 386 -19.30 -6.53 6.42
CA ALA A 386 -17.95 -6.00 6.20
C ALA A 386 -16.94 -7.10 5.84
N ARG A 387 -17.00 -8.24 6.53
CA ARG A 387 -16.17 -9.42 6.20
C ARG A 387 -16.45 -9.93 4.80
N VAL A 388 -17.71 -10.11 4.44
CA VAL A 388 -18.10 -10.57 3.10
C VAL A 388 -17.53 -9.63 2.04
N LYS A 389 -17.77 -8.32 2.19
CA LYS A 389 -17.25 -7.30 1.27
C LYS A 389 -15.71 -7.33 1.16
N ALA A 390 -15.00 -7.49 2.29
CA ALA A 390 -13.55 -7.56 2.31
C ALA A 390 -13.02 -8.78 1.55
N VAL A 391 -13.64 -9.94 1.71
CA VAL A 391 -13.25 -11.19 1.04
C VAL A 391 -13.55 -11.12 -0.46
N GLU A 392 -14.75 -10.71 -0.84
CA GLU A 392 -15.20 -10.76 -2.23
C GLU A 392 -14.56 -9.70 -3.12
N GLN A 393 -14.26 -8.50 -2.55
CA GLN A 393 -13.81 -7.36 -3.35
C GLN A 393 -12.34 -7.01 -3.12
N PHE A 394 -11.78 -7.32 -1.94
CA PHE A 394 -10.47 -6.82 -1.52
C PHE A 394 -9.49 -7.91 -1.05
N ALA A 395 -9.77 -9.21 -1.23
CA ALA A 395 -8.75 -10.22 -1.01
C ALA A 395 -7.55 -9.98 -1.95
N TRP A 396 -6.30 -10.16 -1.46
CA TRP A 396 -5.10 -9.94 -2.27
C TRP A 396 -5.11 -10.76 -3.56
N SER A 397 -5.63 -11.99 -3.55
CA SER A 397 -5.75 -12.82 -4.75
C SER A 397 -6.51 -12.09 -5.86
N ARG A 398 -7.67 -11.56 -5.54
CA ARG A 398 -8.50 -10.81 -6.48
C ARG A 398 -7.78 -9.57 -7.04
N VAL A 399 -7.17 -8.81 -6.15
CA VAL A 399 -6.46 -7.56 -6.52
C VAL A 399 -5.27 -7.86 -7.44
N PHE A 400 -4.51 -8.90 -7.16
CA PHE A 400 -3.33 -9.24 -7.96
C PHE A 400 -3.69 -9.92 -9.28
N GLU A 401 -4.80 -10.67 -9.35
CA GLU A 401 -5.37 -11.16 -10.60
C GLU A 401 -5.70 -9.99 -11.54
N ASP A 402 -6.43 -8.98 -11.05
CA ASP A 402 -6.78 -7.80 -11.84
C ASP A 402 -5.54 -7.00 -12.30
N LEU A 403 -4.51 -6.92 -11.46
CA LEU A 403 -3.24 -6.26 -11.81
C LEU A 403 -2.45 -7.04 -12.85
N THR A 404 -2.39 -8.36 -12.74
CA THR A 404 -1.67 -9.19 -13.71
C THR A 404 -2.35 -9.18 -15.08
N MET A 405 -3.67 -9.07 -15.15
CA MET A 405 -4.37 -8.84 -16.41
C MET A 405 -3.93 -7.52 -17.07
N LEU A 406 -3.86 -6.42 -16.29
CA LEU A 406 -3.34 -5.14 -16.79
C LEU A 406 -1.90 -5.27 -17.30
N TYR A 407 -1.05 -6.01 -16.61
CA TYR A 407 0.34 -6.24 -17.04
C TYR A 407 0.41 -7.03 -18.35
N GLY A 408 -0.47 -8.01 -18.54
CA GLY A 408 -0.62 -8.76 -19.78
C GLY A 408 -1.03 -7.85 -20.96
N GLU A 409 -2.02 -6.99 -20.74
CA GLU A 409 -2.46 -6.01 -21.75
C GLU A 409 -1.33 -5.06 -22.18
N LEU A 410 -0.53 -4.59 -21.23
CA LEU A 410 0.56 -3.63 -21.50
C LEU A 410 1.76 -4.26 -22.19
N THR A 411 2.06 -5.50 -21.90
CA THR A 411 3.24 -6.20 -22.42
C THR A 411 2.95 -7.05 -23.65
N GLY A 412 1.67 -7.32 -23.94
CA GLY A 412 1.25 -8.30 -24.93
C GLY A 412 1.62 -9.74 -24.56
N LYS A 413 1.97 -9.99 -23.28
CA LYS A 413 2.40 -11.30 -22.77
C LYS A 413 1.25 -12.00 -22.06
N ALA A 414 0.74 -13.07 -22.68
CA ALA A 414 -0.33 -13.90 -22.13
C ALA A 414 0.05 -14.54 -20.77
N GLU A 415 1.35 -14.66 -20.52
CA GLU A 415 1.89 -15.24 -19.29
C GLU A 415 1.60 -14.38 -18.04
N PHE A 416 1.20 -13.12 -18.17
CA PHE A 416 0.66 -12.34 -17.06
C PHE A 416 -0.81 -12.68 -16.76
N VAL A 417 -1.54 -13.20 -17.75
CA VAL A 417 -2.95 -13.55 -17.57
C VAL A 417 -3.05 -14.92 -16.93
N THR A 418 -3.76 -15.03 -15.81
CA THR A 418 -4.03 -16.33 -15.18
C THR A 418 -4.84 -17.18 -16.18
N PRO A 419 -4.46 -18.42 -16.48
CA PRO A 419 -5.34 -19.30 -17.22
C PRO A 419 -6.68 -19.37 -16.46
N GLN A 420 -7.78 -18.98 -17.08
CA GLN A 420 -9.07 -19.35 -16.55
C GLN A 420 -9.07 -20.87 -16.44
N GLU A 421 -9.24 -21.39 -15.22
CA GLU A 421 -9.60 -22.77 -15.06
C GLU A 421 -10.86 -22.98 -15.89
N VAL A 422 -10.72 -23.65 -17.00
CA VAL A 422 -11.86 -24.14 -17.77
C VAL A 422 -12.50 -25.20 -16.88
N LEU A 423 -13.46 -24.77 -16.07
CA LEU A 423 -14.30 -25.73 -15.36
C LEU A 423 -14.87 -26.66 -16.42
N PRO A 424 -14.67 -27.98 -16.32
CA PRO A 424 -15.29 -28.91 -17.25
C PRO A 424 -16.80 -28.70 -17.19
N ILE A 425 -17.39 -28.38 -18.31
CA ILE A 425 -18.85 -28.38 -18.50
C ILE A 425 -19.28 -29.83 -18.34
N ASN A 426 -19.84 -30.16 -17.18
CA ASN A 426 -20.57 -31.40 -16.95
C ASN A 426 -22.04 -31.21 -17.32
#